data_f90b747f57a6b05096faf3c2acaefc3d
#
_entry.id   f90b747f57a6b05096faf3c2acaefc3d
#
_cell.length_a   1.000
_cell.length_b   1.000
_cell.length_c   1.000
_cell.angle_alpha   90.00
_cell.angle_beta   90.00
_cell.angle_gamma   90.00
#
_symmetry.space_group_name_H-M   'P 1'
#
loop_
_entity.id
_entity.type
_entity.pdbx_description
1 polymer ?
#
loop_
_entity_poly.entity_id
_entity_poly.type
_entity_poly.pdbx_seq_one_letter_code
_entity_poly.pdbx_strand_id
1 'polypeptide(L)'
;MRRVLDVENADIKTPLERLGGKSIGEALLAPTKIYVKPMLALFEEVKVKAVSHITGGGFYENIPRSIPKGFGAKINKASLKTPPIFDLIMETGNIPERDMYNTFNMGVGMSVVVAKEDAEKALKILKANGEDAYIMGEIIASEEGVVIV
;
A
#
# COMPACT_ATOMS: atom_id res chain seq x y z
N MET A 1 -14.80 -8.23 -1.85
CA MET A 1 -15.25 -6.92 -1.33
C MET A 1 -16.77 -6.72 -1.47
N ARG A 2 -17.37 -6.59 -2.66
CA ARG A 2 -18.84 -6.38 -2.83
C ARG A 2 -19.68 -7.41 -2.05
N ARG A 3 -19.36 -8.69 -2.18
CA ARG A 3 -20.07 -9.79 -1.50
C ARG A 3 -19.91 -9.74 0.02
N VAL A 4 -18.72 -9.40 0.51
CA VAL A 4 -18.42 -9.33 1.96
C VAL A 4 -19.20 -8.20 2.63
N LEU A 5 -19.29 -7.04 1.98
CA LEU A 5 -19.96 -5.85 2.50
C LEU A 5 -21.45 -5.81 2.10
N ASP A 6 -21.94 -6.83 1.42
CA ASP A 6 -23.34 -6.92 0.92
C ASP A 6 -23.83 -5.61 0.29
N VAL A 7 -23.03 -5.06 -0.62
CA VAL A 7 -23.19 -3.71 -1.18
C VAL A 7 -24.54 -3.49 -1.86
N GLU A 8 -25.22 -4.58 -2.22
CA GLU A 8 -26.54 -4.54 -2.86
C GLU A 8 -27.69 -4.34 -1.87
N ASN A 9 -27.53 -4.82 -0.62
CA ASN A 9 -28.58 -4.80 0.40
C ASN A 9 -28.21 -3.97 1.63
N ALA A 10 -26.93 -3.77 1.92
CA ALA A 10 -26.46 -3.02 3.08
C ALA A 10 -26.61 -1.50 2.86
N ASP A 11 -26.75 -0.76 3.96
CA ASP A 11 -26.65 0.70 3.93
C ASP A 11 -25.19 1.13 3.74
N ILE A 12 -24.85 1.43 2.49
CA ILE A 12 -23.53 1.92 2.10
C ILE A 12 -23.43 3.44 2.07
N LYS A 13 -24.49 4.17 2.41
CA LYS A 13 -24.57 5.64 2.30
C LYS A 13 -24.44 6.35 3.63
N THR A 14 -24.81 5.70 4.73
CA THR A 14 -24.70 6.30 6.07
C THR A 14 -23.23 6.44 6.48
N PRO A 15 -22.82 7.65 6.93
CA PRO A 15 -21.46 7.87 7.44
C PRO A 15 -21.18 7.01 8.68
N LEU A 16 -19.97 6.44 8.74
CA LEU A 16 -19.50 5.64 9.85
C LEU A 16 -18.34 6.33 10.57
N GLU A 17 -18.43 6.46 11.89
CA GLU A 17 -17.37 7.07 12.70
C GLU A 17 -16.02 6.36 12.51
N ARG A 18 -16.01 5.02 12.47
CA ARG A 18 -14.81 4.21 12.22
C ARG A 18 -14.14 4.45 10.87
N LEU A 19 -14.86 5.05 9.91
CA LEU A 19 -14.33 5.45 8.60
C LEU A 19 -14.00 6.95 8.53
N GLY A 20 -13.88 7.60 9.69
CA GLY A 20 -13.62 9.04 9.77
C GLY A 20 -14.78 9.88 9.25
N GLY A 21 -16.02 9.43 9.44
CA GLY A 21 -17.23 10.12 9.00
C GLY A 21 -17.58 9.90 7.53
N LYS A 22 -16.84 9.04 6.80
CA LYS A 22 -17.20 8.61 5.43
C LYS A 22 -18.18 7.44 5.49
N SER A 23 -18.99 7.34 4.47
CA SER A 23 -19.80 6.14 4.23
C SER A 23 -18.93 5.02 3.60
N ILE A 24 -19.44 3.79 3.63
CA ILE A 24 -18.80 2.66 2.94
C ILE A 24 -18.65 2.97 1.45
N GLY A 25 -19.70 3.51 0.82
CA GLY A 25 -19.69 3.89 -0.60
C GLY A 25 -18.59 4.90 -0.94
N GLU A 26 -18.45 5.96 -0.15
CA GLU A 26 -17.40 6.98 -0.34
C GLU A 26 -16.00 6.39 -0.15
N ALA A 27 -15.80 5.53 0.84
CA ALA A 27 -14.51 4.89 1.07
C ALA A 27 -14.11 3.94 -0.07
N LEU A 28 -15.08 3.21 -0.64
CA LEU A 28 -14.85 2.28 -1.75
C LEU A 28 -14.66 2.97 -3.11
N LEU A 29 -15.25 4.15 -3.29
CA LEU A 29 -15.14 4.94 -4.51
C LEU A 29 -13.94 5.89 -4.53
N ALA A 30 -13.08 5.84 -3.53
CA ALA A 30 -11.84 6.62 -3.54
C ALA A 30 -11.04 6.35 -4.82
N PRO A 31 -10.70 7.40 -5.61
CA PRO A 31 -10.03 7.21 -6.88
C PRO A 31 -8.60 6.68 -6.68
N THR A 32 -8.14 5.89 -7.65
CA THR A 32 -6.73 5.49 -7.71
C THR A 32 -5.85 6.71 -7.89
N LYS A 33 -4.84 6.83 -7.04
CA LYS A 33 -3.91 7.96 -7.07
C LYS A 33 -3.00 7.92 -8.28
N ILE A 34 -2.71 9.08 -8.87
CA ILE A 34 -1.80 9.23 -10.00
C ILE A 34 -0.41 9.60 -9.48
N TYR A 35 0.57 8.71 -9.67
CA TYR A 35 1.94 8.87 -9.14
C TYR A 35 2.94 9.47 -10.14
N VAL A 36 2.53 9.84 -11.35
CA VAL A 36 3.43 10.27 -12.43
C VAL A 36 4.31 11.44 -12.00
N LYS A 37 3.70 12.53 -11.52
CA LYS A 37 4.44 13.75 -11.14
C LYS A 37 5.46 13.51 -10.01
N PRO A 38 5.09 12.91 -8.86
CA PRO A 38 6.06 12.66 -7.80
C PRO A 38 7.15 11.69 -8.21
N MET A 39 6.85 10.68 -9.04
CA MET A 39 7.86 9.73 -9.49
C MET A 39 8.85 10.33 -10.48
N LEU A 40 8.41 11.19 -11.41
CA LEU A 40 9.32 11.91 -12.30
C LEU A 40 10.27 12.80 -11.51
N ALA A 41 9.75 13.59 -10.56
CA ALA A 41 10.58 14.41 -9.69
C ALA A 41 11.60 13.58 -8.88
N LEU A 42 11.20 12.39 -8.43
CA LEU A 42 12.12 11.48 -7.72
C LEU A 42 13.24 10.98 -8.64
N PHE A 43 12.92 10.56 -9.86
CA PHE A 43 13.89 10.01 -10.82
C PHE A 43 14.95 11.03 -11.27
N GLU A 44 14.63 12.32 -11.26
CA GLU A 44 15.58 13.40 -11.59
C GLU A 44 16.69 13.53 -10.56
N GLU A 45 16.44 13.18 -9.30
CA GLU A 45 17.35 13.50 -8.21
C GLU A 45 17.87 12.28 -7.43
N VAL A 46 17.20 11.12 -7.55
CA VAL A 46 17.53 9.91 -6.79
C VAL A 46 17.62 8.71 -7.72
N LYS A 47 18.68 7.90 -7.52
CA LYS A 47 18.80 6.63 -8.24
C LYS A 47 17.84 5.61 -7.65
N VAL A 48 16.65 5.52 -8.22
CA VAL A 48 15.64 4.52 -7.86
C VAL A 48 16.07 3.16 -8.37
N LYS A 49 16.05 2.14 -7.51
CA LYS A 49 16.47 0.76 -7.80
C LYS A 49 15.31 -0.11 -8.25
N ALA A 50 14.13 0.09 -7.67
CA ALA A 50 12.91 -0.64 -8.03
C ALA A 50 11.67 0.17 -7.70
N VAL A 51 10.60 -0.07 -8.44
CA VAL A 51 9.27 0.52 -8.20
C VAL A 51 8.22 -0.57 -8.36
N SER A 52 7.29 -0.65 -7.42
CA SER A 52 6.13 -1.53 -7.52
C SER A 52 4.85 -0.72 -7.35
N HIS A 53 3.98 -0.75 -8.34
CA HIS A 53 2.61 -0.26 -8.20
C HIS A 53 1.78 -1.38 -7.57
N ILE A 54 1.31 -1.18 -6.35
CA ILE A 54 0.61 -2.21 -5.59
C ILE A 54 -0.88 -2.14 -5.89
N THR A 55 -1.36 -3.11 -6.66
CA THR A 55 -2.73 -3.26 -7.11
C THR A 55 -3.30 -4.63 -6.69
N GLY A 56 -4.15 -5.27 -7.49
CA GLY A 56 -4.57 -6.66 -7.27
C GLY A 56 -3.35 -7.59 -7.18
N GLY A 57 -3.36 -8.51 -6.21
CA GLY A 57 -2.21 -9.33 -5.84
C GLY A 57 -1.42 -8.76 -4.64
N GLY A 58 -1.75 -7.53 -4.20
CA GLY A 58 -1.24 -6.93 -2.97
C GLY A 58 0.29 -6.88 -2.87
N PHE A 59 0.80 -6.97 -1.66
CA PHE A 59 2.23 -6.92 -1.38
C PHE A 59 2.97 -8.16 -1.91
N TYR A 60 2.40 -9.34 -1.69
CA TYR A 60 3.06 -10.62 -1.95
C TYR A 60 3.29 -10.90 -3.44
N GLU A 61 2.45 -10.36 -4.33
CA GLU A 61 2.65 -10.53 -5.76
C GLU A 61 3.35 -9.33 -6.43
N ASN A 62 3.02 -8.09 -6.02
CA ASN A 62 3.51 -6.92 -6.76
C ASN A 62 4.95 -6.55 -6.40
N ILE A 63 5.32 -6.60 -5.11
CA ILE A 63 6.66 -6.19 -4.68
C ILE A 63 7.76 -7.11 -5.26
N PRO A 64 7.65 -8.45 -5.20
CA PRO A 64 8.70 -9.33 -5.72
C PRO A 64 8.96 -9.21 -7.21
N ARG A 65 7.97 -8.77 -8.00
CA ARG A 65 8.14 -8.58 -9.45
C ARG A 65 9.21 -7.56 -9.82
N SER A 66 9.47 -6.60 -8.93
CA SER A 66 10.46 -5.53 -9.15
C SER A 66 11.80 -5.78 -8.46
N ILE A 67 11.90 -6.84 -7.66
CA ILE A 67 13.10 -7.17 -6.88
C ILE A 67 13.81 -8.37 -7.54
N PRO A 68 15.17 -8.35 -7.66
CA PRO A 68 15.92 -9.50 -8.19
C PRO A 68 15.76 -10.75 -7.33
N LYS A 69 15.91 -11.92 -7.93
CA LYS A 69 15.95 -13.21 -7.22
C LYS A 69 17.02 -13.20 -6.13
N GLY A 70 16.76 -13.87 -5.02
CA GLY A 70 17.64 -13.91 -3.84
C GLY A 70 17.44 -12.73 -2.89
N PHE A 71 16.53 -11.81 -3.23
CA PHE A 71 16.15 -10.70 -2.37
C PHE A 71 14.66 -10.70 -2.07
N GLY A 72 14.30 -10.16 -0.90
CA GLY A 72 12.93 -9.97 -0.47
C GLY A 72 12.74 -8.64 0.26
N ALA A 73 11.51 -8.21 0.41
CA ALA A 73 11.16 -7.03 1.19
C ALA A 73 10.70 -7.44 2.59
N LYS A 74 11.39 -6.94 3.61
CA LYS A 74 10.96 -7.03 5.00
C LYS A 74 10.18 -5.78 5.36
N ILE A 75 8.88 -5.92 5.56
CA ILE A 75 7.95 -4.82 5.80
C ILE A 75 7.63 -4.76 7.30
N ASN A 76 7.79 -3.57 7.88
CA ASN A 76 7.33 -3.32 9.25
C ASN A 76 5.84 -2.96 9.23
N LYS A 77 4.99 -3.89 9.68
CA LYS A 77 3.54 -3.71 9.73
C LYS A 77 3.12 -2.46 10.53
N ALA A 78 3.80 -2.18 11.63
CA ALA A 78 3.48 -1.04 12.47
C ALA A 78 3.71 0.33 11.80
N SER A 79 4.50 0.38 10.71
CA SER A 79 4.72 1.60 9.94
C SER A 79 3.63 1.84 8.88
N LEU A 80 2.80 0.84 8.57
CA LEU A 80 1.79 0.95 7.52
C LEU A 80 0.60 1.80 7.97
N LYS A 81 0.21 2.74 7.13
CA LYS A 81 -0.94 3.60 7.34
C LYS A 81 -2.17 3.01 6.65
N THR A 82 -2.65 1.89 7.16
CA THR A 82 -3.78 1.16 6.58
C THR A 82 -5.08 1.93 6.78
N PRO A 83 -5.82 2.26 5.71
CA PRO A 83 -7.15 2.87 5.82
C PRO A 83 -8.16 1.97 6.53
N PRO A 84 -9.04 2.52 7.41
CA PRO A 84 -9.97 1.73 8.23
C PRO A 84 -10.97 0.86 7.44
N ILE A 85 -11.17 1.14 6.16
CA ILE A 85 -12.03 0.32 5.29
C ILE A 85 -11.49 -1.11 5.14
N PHE A 86 -10.17 -1.31 5.20
CA PHE A 86 -9.57 -2.64 5.10
C PHE A 86 -9.83 -3.46 6.36
N ASP A 87 -9.81 -2.84 7.55
CA ASP A 87 -10.17 -3.49 8.81
C ASP A 87 -11.65 -3.89 8.78
N LEU A 88 -12.52 -3.01 8.31
CA LEU A 88 -13.95 -3.32 8.14
C LEU A 88 -14.17 -4.53 7.21
N ILE A 89 -13.47 -4.59 6.08
CA ILE A 89 -13.57 -5.71 5.13
C ILE A 89 -13.05 -7.00 5.76
N MET A 90 -11.92 -6.94 6.44
CA MET A 90 -11.28 -8.08 7.11
C MET A 90 -12.19 -8.69 8.17
N GLU A 91 -12.71 -7.86 9.07
CA GLU A 91 -13.61 -8.27 10.16
C GLU A 91 -14.92 -8.81 9.63
N THR A 92 -15.61 -8.07 8.75
CA THR A 92 -16.91 -8.48 8.19
C THR A 92 -16.82 -9.78 7.41
N GLY A 93 -15.72 -9.98 6.67
CA GLY A 93 -15.50 -11.17 5.86
C GLY A 93 -14.81 -12.31 6.60
N ASN A 94 -14.42 -12.10 7.85
CA ASN A 94 -13.53 -13.03 8.61
C ASN A 94 -12.35 -13.49 7.75
N ILE A 95 -11.70 -12.52 7.07
CA ILE A 95 -10.64 -12.79 6.10
C ILE A 95 -9.30 -12.86 6.85
N PRO A 96 -8.49 -13.91 6.66
CA PRO A 96 -7.14 -13.95 7.21
C PRO A 96 -6.30 -12.75 6.77
N GLU A 97 -5.53 -12.18 7.68
CA GLU A 97 -4.70 -11.01 7.40
C GLU A 97 -3.78 -11.21 6.19
N ARG A 98 -3.18 -12.40 6.07
CA ARG A 98 -2.33 -12.73 4.93
C ARG A 98 -3.07 -12.56 3.59
N ASP A 99 -4.34 -12.97 3.54
CA ASP A 99 -5.16 -12.87 2.33
C ASP A 99 -5.52 -11.41 2.01
N MET A 100 -5.66 -10.56 3.04
CA MET A 100 -5.81 -9.12 2.85
C MET A 100 -4.59 -8.53 2.14
N TYR A 101 -3.37 -8.83 2.63
CA TYR A 101 -2.12 -8.36 2.01
C TYR A 101 -1.80 -9.03 0.67
N ASN A 102 -2.42 -10.17 0.37
CA ASN A 102 -2.33 -10.82 -0.94
C ASN A 102 -3.35 -10.31 -1.96
N THR A 103 -4.42 -9.66 -1.50
CA THR A 103 -5.51 -9.19 -2.36
C THR A 103 -5.49 -7.69 -2.55
N PHE A 104 -5.16 -6.93 -1.50
CA PHE A 104 -5.28 -5.47 -1.46
C PHE A 104 -3.92 -4.80 -1.27
N ASN A 105 -3.86 -3.55 -1.66
CA ASN A 105 -2.69 -2.70 -1.41
C ASN A 105 -2.61 -2.18 0.04
N MET A 106 -3.58 -2.42 0.88
CA MET A 106 -3.65 -2.02 2.29
C MET A 106 -3.31 -0.54 2.55
N GLY A 107 -3.60 0.32 1.56
CA GLY A 107 -3.31 1.76 1.62
C GLY A 107 -1.96 2.18 1.04
N VAL A 108 -1.11 1.23 0.66
CA VAL A 108 0.18 1.50 0.00
C VAL A 108 0.03 1.29 -1.50
N GLY A 109 -0.26 2.36 -2.23
CA GLY A 109 -0.47 2.25 -3.69
C GLY A 109 0.83 2.09 -4.49
N MET A 110 1.97 2.55 -3.96
CA MET A 110 3.27 2.41 -4.62
C MET A 110 4.40 2.22 -3.62
N SER A 111 5.33 1.34 -3.92
CA SER A 111 6.58 1.18 -3.19
C SER A 111 7.77 1.51 -4.07
N VAL A 112 8.80 2.11 -3.46
CA VAL A 112 10.03 2.52 -4.14
C VAL A 112 11.22 2.02 -3.34
N VAL A 113 12.20 1.45 -4.03
CA VAL A 113 13.46 1.00 -3.44
C VAL A 113 14.58 1.96 -3.85
N VAL A 114 15.25 2.51 -2.86
CA VAL A 114 16.40 3.40 -3.03
C VAL A 114 17.58 2.91 -2.18
N ALA A 115 18.76 3.50 -2.34
CA ALA A 115 19.86 3.27 -1.41
C ALA A 115 19.52 3.85 -0.03
N LYS A 116 20.06 3.27 1.03
CA LYS A 116 19.77 3.71 2.41
C LYS A 116 20.12 5.18 2.63
N GLU A 117 21.25 5.62 2.09
CA GLU A 117 21.72 6.99 2.12
C GLU A 117 20.81 7.98 1.39
N ASP A 118 20.04 7.52 0.40
CA ASP A 118 19.11 8.34 -0.37
C ASP A 118 17.69 8.39 0.21
N ALA A 119 17.39 7.58 1.24
CA ALA A 119 16.02 7.42 1.75
C ALA A 119 15.40 8.74 2.24
N GLU A 120 16.14 9.52 3.01
CA GLU A 120 15.66 10.81 3.52
C GLU A 120 15.45 11.84 2.38
N LYS A 121 16.35 11.84 1.38
CA LYS A 121 16.19 12.70 0.20
C LYS A 121 14.95 12.31 -0.59
N ALA A 122 14.75 11.02 -0.81
CA ALA A 122 13.57 10.49 -1.50
C ALA A 122 12.26 10.89 -0.78
N LEU A 123 12.21 10.76 0.55
CA LEU A 123 11.06 11.18 1.35
C LEU A 123 10.76 12.68 1.19
N LYS A 124 11.78 13.53 1.23
CA LYS A 124 11.61 14.98 1.06
C LYS A 124 11.02 15.32 -0.31
N ILE A 125 11.53 14.71 -1.38
CA ILE A 125 11.04 14.94 -2.75
C ILE A 125 9.59 14.48 -2.89
N LEU A 126 9.26 13.25 -2.43
CA LEU A 126 7.90 12.73 -2.53
C LEU A 126 6.90 13.58 -1.74
N LYS A 127 7.24 13.98 -0.50
CA LYS A 127 6.40 14.86 0.33
C LYS A 127 6.21 16.24 -0.28
N ALA A 128 7.26 16.82 -0.86
CA ALA A 128 7.17 18.10 -1.56
C ALA A 128 6.24 18.05 -2.80
N ASN A 129 6.06 16.85 -3.37
CA ASN A 129 5.12 16.59 -4.47
C ASN A 129 3.75 16.05 -4.01
N GLY A 130 3.41 16.20 -2.73
CA GLY A 130 2.08 15.90 -2.19
C GLY A 130 1.84 14.44 -1.80
N GLU A 131 2.92 13.63 -1.70
CA GLU A 131 2.80 12.25 -1.23
C GLU A 131 2.95 12.14 0.29
N ASP A 132 2.11 11.33 0.93
CA ASP A 132 2.33 10.91 2.31
C ASP A 132 3.32 9.74 2.34
N ALA A 133 4.58 10.03 1.98
CA ALA A 133 5.62 9.04 1.88
C ALA A 133 6.28 8.74 3.24
N TYR A 134 6.59 7.46 3.47
CA TYR A 134 7.26 6.98 4.68
C TYR A 134 8.08 5.71 4.38
N ILE A 135 9.02 5.40 5.26
CA ILE A 135 9.80 4.15 5.17
C ILE A 135 8.94 3.03 5.75
N MET A 136 8.62 2.03 4.94
CA MET A 136 7.82 0.89 5.38
C MET A 136 8.63 -0.39 5.65
N GLY A 137 9.92 -0.40 5.30
CA GLY A 137 10.76 -1.58 5.47
C GLY A 137 12.09 -1.48 4.75
N GLU A 138 12.71 -2.62 4.53
CA GLU A 138 14.02 -2.76 3.91
C GLU A 138 14.08 -3.97 2.98
N ILE A 139 15.03 -3.97 2.04
CA ILE A 139 15.35 -5.13 1.22
C ILE A 139 16.37 -5.98 1.95
N ILE A 140 16.08 -7.28 2.05
CA ILE A 140 16.92 -8.29 2.70
C ILE A 140 17.28 -9.40 1.71
N ALA A 141 18.33 -10.15 2.01
CA ALA A 141 18.60 -11.42 1.32
C ALA A 141 17.55 -12.45 1.77
N SER A 142 16.68 -12.86 0.87
CA SER A 142 15.58 -13.80 1.16
C SER A 142 14.98 -14.34 -0.12
N GLU A 143 14.60 -15.60 -0.11
CA GLU A 143 13.81 -16.24 -1.19
C GLU A 143 12.29 -16.09 -0.99
N GLU A 144 11.84 -15.57 0.15
CA GLU A 144 10.42 -15.48 0.49
C GLU A 144 9.68 -14.34 -0.24
N GLY A 145 10.41 -13.47 -0.93
CA GLY A 145 9.84 -12.33 -1.66
C GLY A 145 9.34 -11.20 -0.74
N VAL A 146 8.37 -11.45 0.14
CA VAL A 146 7.87 -10.47 1.13
C VAL A 146 7.68 -11.12 2.49
N VAL A 147 8.22 -10.49 3.52
CA VAL A 147 8.03 -10.83 4.93
C VAL A 147 7.44 -9.61 5.64
N ILE A 148 6.28 -9.75 6.28
CA ILE A 148 5.63 -8.70 7.08
C ILE A 148 5.82 -9.05 8.55
N VAL A 149 6.42 -8.14 9.32
CA VAL A 149 6.76 -8.31 10.74
C VAL A 149 6.13 -7.21 11.58
#